data_8fb870b5d85690263ba56cc4418e3659
#
_entry.id   8fb870b5d85690263ba56cc4418e3659
#
_cell.length_a   1.000
_cell.length_b   1.000
_cell.length_c   1.000
_cell.angle_alpha   90.00
_cell.angle_beta   90.00
_cell.angle_gamma   90.00
#
_symmetry.space_group_name_H-M   'P 1'
#
loop_
_entity.id
_entity.type
_entity.pdbx_description
1 polymer ?
#
loop_
_entity_poly.entity_id
_entity_poly.type
_entity_poly.pdbx_seq_one_letter_code
_entity_poly.pdbx_strand_id
1 'polypeptide(L)'
;MLIGRKVVIRFGEDQGLSWAAAVGFYLFLSIPPLMVAATWAGGFVVSQQTSSGFVVDQVSRFLPAERQLLTAVIHGGTGSAAYTAVTLLILAVSASRVFAALISAINVMWRRVDQLSFARRQLLRATLMAAAAGLLVASVGLEAGAGAIARAFGGSRSIDWLLRSQLVPVALLFAGLVATYKLVPRTSVRISSSAIGAAAATLGIRAAHLVFATYLQAFGGFNTAYGALASVAVLLTWSLIVSIIVLLGAELVAVLDRRRIPNRGQWTG
;
A
#
# COMPACT_ATOMS: atom_id res chain seq x y z
N MET A 1 5.49 -29.50 10.02
CA MET A 1 4.86 -28.90 8.84
C MET A 1 5.40 -27.48 8.66
N LEU A 2 5.98 -27.13 7.53
CA LEU A 2 6.57 -25.82 7.28
C LEU A 2 5.48 -24.74 7.38
N ILE A 3 5.77 -23.61 8.05
CA ILE A 3 4.82 -22.49 8.25
C ILE A 3 4.26 -22.02 6.93
N GLY A 4 5.11 -21.90 5.91
CA GLY A 4 4.70 -21.43 4.57
C GLY A 4 3.59 -22.29 3.95
N ARG A 5 3.69 -23.64 4.03
CA ARG A 5 2.63 -24.52 3.51
C ARG A 5 1.29 -24.29 4.21
N LYS A 6 1.31 -24.06 5.53
CA LYS A 6 0.11 -23.76 6.31
C LYS A 6 -0.52 -22.42 5.92
N VAL A 7 0.29 -21.40 5.65
CA VAL A 7 -0.17 -20.09 5.18
C VAL A 7 -0.86 -20.21 3.83
N VAL A 8 -0.24 -20.91 2.87
CA VAL A 8 -0.82 -21.08 1.52
C VAL A 8 -2.14 -21.85 1.54
N ILE A 9 -2.20 -22.95 2.31
CA ILE A 9 -3.44 -23.75 2.42
C ILE A 9 -4.57 -22.89 3.02
N ARG A 10 -4.30 -22.19 4.12
CA ARG A 10 -5.31 -21.31 4.76
C ARG A 10 -5.74 -20.15 3.90
N PHE A 11 -4.80 -19.54 3.18
CA PHE A 11 -5.12 -18.50 2.22
C PHE A 11 -6.11 -18.96 1.15
N GLY A 12 -5.98 -20.23 0.69
CA GLY A 12 -6.97 -20.85 -0.19
C GLY A 12 -8.33 -21.10 0.48
N GLU A 13 -8.32 -21.67 1.69
CA GLU A 13 -9.54 -21.94 2.47
C GLU A 13 -10.34 -20.66 2.79
N ASP A 14 -9.65 -19.57 3.12
CA ASP A 14 -10.24 -18.29 3.49
C ASP A 14 -10.55 -17.39 2.26
N GLN A 15 -10.56 -17.98 1.05
CA GLN A 15 -10.82 -17.28 -0.22
C GLN A 15 -9.90 -16.06 -0.44
N GLY A 16 -8.65 -16.17 -0.01
CA GLY A 16 -7.69 -15.07 -0.02
C GLY A 16 -7.50 -14.43 -1.39
N LEU A 17 -7.57 -15.21 -2.48
CA LEU A 17 -7.46 -14.68 -3.84
C LEU A 17 -8.65 -13.80 -4.23
N SER A 18 -9.87 -14.16 -3.85
CA SER A 18 -11.06 -13.35 -4.09
C SER A 18 -11.01 -12.01 -3.34
N TRP A 19 -10.56 -12.05 -2.09
CA TRP A 19 -10.33 -10.85 -1.31
C TRP A 19 -9.18 -10.00 -1.87
N ALA A 20 -8.10 -10.62 -2.33
CA ALA A 20 -6.99 -9.92 -2.98
C ALA A 20 -7.44 -9.23 -4.27
N ALA A 21 -8.32 -9.87 -5.06
CA ALA A 21 -8.89 -9.26 -6.26
C ALA A 21 -9.74 -8.03 -5.91
N ALA A 22 -10.58 -8.10 -4.87
CA ALA A 22 -11.38 -6.97 -4.42
C ALA A 22 -10.52 -5.80 -3.92
N VAL A 23 -9.52 -6.08 -3.07
CA VAL A 23 -8.57 -5.07 -2.57
C VAL A 23 -7.76 -4.49 -3.73
N GLY A 24 -7.25 -5.33 -4.64
CA GLY A 24 -6.45 -4.92 -5.79
C GLY A 24 -7.21 -4.03 -6.76
N PHE A 25 -8.48 -4.34 -7.02
CA PHE A 25 -9.34 -3.51 -7.86
C PHE A 25 -9.55 -2.11 -7.26
N TYR A 26 -9.89 -2.02 -5.97
CA TYR A 26 -10.05 -0.71 -5.33
C TYR A 26 -8.73 0.03 -5.20
N LEU A 27 -7.62 -0.67 -4.96
CA LEU A 27 -6.27 -0.09 -4.94
C LEU A 27 -5.95 0.52 -6.32
N PHE A 28 -6.14 -0.22 -7.39
CA PHE A 28 -5.98 0.27 -8.76
C PHE A 28 -6.81 1.54 -9.00
N LEU A 29 -8.09 1.54 -8.62
CA LEU A 29 -8.98 2.66 -8.82
C LEU A 29 -8.57 3.92 -8.02
N SER A 30 -7.84 3.74 -6.90
CA SER A 30 -7.37 4.84 -6.07
C SER A 30 -6.04 5.45 -6.54
N ILE A 31 -5.25 4.77 -7.37
CA ILE A 31 -3.93 5.24 -7.81
C ILE A 31 -3.99 6.58 -8.54
N PRO A 32 -4.79 6.75 -9.62
CA PRO A 32 -4.83 8.02 -10.34
C PRO A 32 -5.22 9.22 -9.47
N PRO A 33 -6.34 9.18 -8.72
CA PRO A 33 -6.71 10.30 -7.88
C PRO A 33 -5.75 10.54 -6.72
N LEU A 34 -5.06 9.49 -6.22
CA LEU A 34 -4.02 9.61 -5.21
C LEU A 34 -2.82 10.41 -5.72
N MET A 35 -2.40 10.17 -6.97
CA MET A 35 -1.31 10.91 -7.60
C MET A 35 -1.63 12.40 -7.72
N VAL A 36 -2.85 12.73 -8.16
CA VAL A 36 -3.32 14.12 -8.26
C VAL A 36 -3.33 14.78 -6.88
N ALA A 37 -3.88 14.10 -5.86
CA ALA A 37 -3.92 14.61 -4.50
C ALA A 37 -2.53 14.79 -3.90
N ALA A 38 -1.60 13.87 -4.14
CA ALA A 38 -0.22 13.97 -3.68
C ALA A 38 0.52 15.15 -4.33
N THR A 39 0.30 15.38 -5.62
CA THR A 39 0.87 16.52 -6.34
C THR A 39 0.33 17.85 -5.79
N TRP A 40 -0.99 17.91 -5.56
CA TRP A 40 -1.62 19.09 -4.98
C TRP A 40 -1.11 19.37 -3.56
N ALA A 41 -1.07 18.34 -2.70
CA ALA A 41 -0.54 18.48 -1.34
C ALA A 41 0.95 18.88 -1.33
N GLY A 42 1.76 18.31 -2.22
CA GLY A 42 3.17 18.67 -2.37
C GLY A 42 3.38 20.11 -2.84
N GLY A 43 2.45 20.65 -3.63
CA GLY A 43 2.47 22.02 -4.12
C GLY A 43 2.40 23.09 -3.02
N PHE A 44 1.93 22.76 -1.80
CA PHE A 44 2.01 23.65 -0.64
C PHE A 44 3.42 23.75 -0.04
N VAL A 45 4.28 22.77 -0.29
CA VAL A 45 5.64 22.71 0.28
C VAL A 45 6.69 23.16 -0.74
N VAL A 46 6.46 22.83 -2.01
CA VAL A 46 7.35 23.17 -3.15
C VAL A 46 6.51 23.61 -4.34
N SER A 47 7.14 24.20 -5.39
CA SER A 47 6.39 24.56 -6.59
C SER A 47 5.66 23.36 -7.17
N GLN A 48 4.50 23.60 -7.79
CA GLN A 48 3.63 22.53 -8.33
C GLN A 48 4.34 21.69 -9.41
N GLN A 49 5.24 22.31 -10.20
CA GLN A 49 6.06 21.61 -11.19
C GLN A 49 7.09 20.67 -10.54
N THR A 50 7.74 21.11 -9.46
CA THR A 50 8.66 20.27 -8.69
C THR A 50 7.92 19.14 -7.98
N SER A 51 6.73 19.41 -7.44
CA SER A 51 5.89 18.44 -6.79
C SER A 51 5.40 17.35 -7.76
N SER A 52 5.00 17.71 -8.98
CA SER A 52 4.54 16.73 -9.98
C SER A 52 5.65 15.76 -10.40
N GLY A 53 6.85 16.28 -10.69
CA GLY A 53 8.01 15.45 -11.01
C GLY A 53 8.38 14.51 -9.87
N PHE A 54 8.34 15.00 -8.63
CA PHE A 54 8.62 14.23 -7.45
C PHE A 54 7.61 13.09 -7.23
N VAL A 55 6.30 13.38 -7.38
CA VAL A 55 5.25 12.36 -7.25
C VAL A 55 5.40 11.26 -8.30
N VAL A 56 5.71 11.63 -9.56
CA VAL A 56 6.01 10.65 -10.62
C VAL A 56 7.19 9.77 -10.23
N ASP A 57 8.28 10.34 -9.73
CA ASP A 57 9.47 9.60 -9.30
C ASP A 57 9.17 8.65 -8.15
N GLN A 58 8.43 9.10 -7.15
CA GLN A 58 8.04 8.25 -6.02
C GLN A 58 7.14 7.11 -6.44
N VAL A 59 6.11 7.42 -7.23
CA VAL A 59 5.15 6.40 -7.69
C VAL A 59 5.86 5.38 -8.59
N SER A 60 6.77 5.80 -9.47
CA SER A 60 7.53 4.87 -10.33
C SER A 60 8.47 3.93 -9.57
N ARG A 61 8.83 4.25 -8.32
CA ARG A 61 9.62 3.37 -7.45
C ARG A 61 8.82 2.18 -6.90
N PHE A 62 7.50 2.32 -6.84
CA PHE A 62 6.59 1.29 -6.34
C PHE A 62 5.73 0.67 -7.42
N LEU A 63 5.46 1.42 -8.48
CA LEU A 63 4.65 1.00 -9.63
C LEU A 63 5.55 0.85 -10.86
N PRO A 64 5.68 -0.33 -11.43
CA PRO A 64 6.39 -0.54 -12.68
C PRO A 64 5.51 -0.08 -13.86
N ALA A 65 5.18 1.21 -13.89
CA ALA A 65 4.37 1.83 -14.93
C ALA A 65 5.18 2.86 -15.72
N GLU A 66 4.81 3.09 -16.97
CA GLU A 66 5.46 4.11 -17.79
C GLU A 66 5.29 5.50 -17.22
N ARG A 67 6.38 6.27 -17.18
CA ARG A 67 6.39 7.67 -16.73
C ARG A 67 5.41 8.54 -17.51
N GLN A 68 5.23 8.28 -18.80
CA GLN A 68 4.30 9.04 -19.65
C GLN A 68 2.85 8.94 -19.16
N LEU A 69 2.40 7.73 -18.78
CA LEU A 69 1.08 7.53 -18.22
C LEU A 69 0.91 8.27 -16.89
N LEU A 70 1.90 8.16 -15.99
CA LEU A 70 1.86 8.82 -14.70
C LEU A 70 1.80 10.34 -14.85
N THR A 71 2.58 10.89 -15.78
CA THR A 71 2.60 12.33 -16.11
C THR A 71 1.26 12.77 -16.70
N ALA A 72 0.67 12.00 -17.62
CA ALA A 72 -0.62 12.30 -18.23
C ALA A 72 -1.76 12.35 -17.19
N VAL A 73 -1.76 11.42 -16.20
CA VAL A 73 -2.73 11.41 -15.10
C VAL A 73 -2.64 12.70 -14.27
N ILE A 74 -1.43 13.15 -13.96
CA ILE A 74 -1.22 14.37 -13.16
C ILE A 74 -1.65 15.61 -13.94
N HIS A 75 -1.20 15.76 -15.18
CA HIS A 75 -1.54 16.93 -15.99
C HIS A 75 -3.03 17.01 -16.35
N GLY A 76 -3.67 15.86 -16.57
CA GLY A 76 -5.12 15.83 -16.76
C GLY A 76 -5.91 16.26 -15.52
N GLY A 77 -5.30 16.13 -14.32
CA GLY A 77 -5.93 16.36 -13.02
C GLY A 77 -5.80 17.76 -12.43
N THR A 78 -4.94 18.63 -12.98
CA THR A 78 -4.61 19.92 -12.34
C THR A 78 -5.27 21.15 -12.99
N GLY A 79 -6.20 20.97 -13.94
CA GLY A 79 -6.66 22.05 -14.81
C GLY A 79 -7.75 22.98 -14.25
N SER A 80 -8.58 22.56 -13.27
CA SER A 80 -9.64 23.41 -12.69
C SER A 80 -9.99 22.99 -11.27
N ALA A 81 -10.50 23.94 -10.48
CA ALA A 81 -10.95 23.67 -9.09
C ALA A 81 -12.06 22.60 -9.05
N ALA A 82 -13.00 22.64 -10.01
CA ALA A 82 -14.06 21.63 -10.10
C ALA A 82 -13.51 20.23 -10.38
N TYR A 83 -12.55 20.11 -11.29
CA TYR A 83 -11.90 18.82 -11.58
C TYR A 83 -11.16 18.28 -10.36
N THR A 84 -10.42 19.15 -9.65
CA THR A 84 -9.72 18.79 -8.42
C THR A 84 -10.70 18.30 -7.35
N ALA A 85 -11.83 18.98 -7.15
CA ALA A 85 -12.85 18.59 -6.19
C ALA A 85 -13.45 17.22 -6.52
N VAL A 86 -13.79 16.95 -7.79
CA VAL A 86 -14.30 15.65 -8.25
C VAL A 86 -13.25 14.55 -8.05
N THR A 87 -12.00 14.82 -8.37
CA THR A 87 -10.88 13.87 -8.19
C THR A 87 -10.68 13.53 -6.72
N LEU A 88 -10.72 14.52 -5.82
CA LEU A 88 -10.63 14.29 -4.37
C LEU A 88 -11.81 13.50 -3.84
N LEU A 89 -13.03 13.73 -4.36
CA LEU A 89 -14.21 12.94 -4.01
C LEU A 89 -14.04 11.47 -4.43
N ILE A 90 -13.61 11.23 -5.67
CA ILE A 90 -13.33 9.88 -6.18
C ILE A 90 -12.25 9.21 -5.32
N LEU A 91 -11.17 9.94 -4.95
CA LEU A 91 -10.14 9.44 -4.06
C LEU A 91 -10.71 9.03 -2.70
N ALA A 92 -11.50 9.89 -2.08
CA ALA A 92 -12.08 9.61 -0.77
C ALA A 92 -12.96 8.36 -0.80
N VAL A 93 -13.79 8.20 -1.85
CA VAL A 93 -14.64 7.02 -2.03
C VAL A 93 -13.81 5.77 -2.29
N SER A 94 -12.89 5.80 -3.26
CA SER A 94 -12.06 4.64 -3.63
C SER A 94 -11.14 4.21 -2.49
N ALA A 95 -10.45 5.14 -1.84
CA ALA A 95 -9.61 4.86 -0.68
C ALA A 95 -10.43 4.24 0.48
N SER A 96 -11.63 4.78 0.76
CA SER A 96 -12.54 4.19 1.75
C SER A 96 -12.88 2.73 1.43
N ARG A 97 -13.07 2.40 0.15
CA ARG A 97 -13.36 1.03 -0.31
C ARG A 97 -12.14 0.11 -0.19
N VAL A 98 -10.92 0.60 -0.49
CA VAL A 98 -9.67 -0.16 -0.26
C VAL A 98 -9.59 -0.60 1.20
N PHE A 99 -9.71 0.34 2.14
CA PHE A 99 -9.61 0.02 3.56
C PHE A 99 -10.77 -0.84 4.05
N ALA A 100 -11.98 -0.65 3.50
CA ALA A 100 -13.11 -1.51 3.79
C ALA A 100 -12.85 -2.97 3.39
N ALA A 101 -12.38 -3.18 2.16
CA ALA A 101 -12.05 -4.51 1.65
C ALA A 101 -10.89 -5.13 2.43
N LEU A 102 -9.83 -4.35 2.71
CA LEU A 102 -8.67 -4.80 3.47
C LEU A 102 -9.04 -5.21 4.91
N ILE A 103 -9.84 -4.40 5.61
CA ILE A 103 -10.33 -4.72 6.96
C ILE A 103 -11.15 -6.01 6.94
N SER A 104 -12.05 -6.16 5.96
CA SER A 104 -12.86 -7.37 5.83
C SER A 104 -12.01 -8.60 5.54
N ALA A 105 -11.10 -8.52 4.57
CA ALA A 105 -10.18 -9.59 4.21
C ALA A 105 -9.32 -10.05 5.40
N ILE A 106 -8.70 -9.11 6.11
CA ILE A 106 -7.89 -9.43 7.29
C ILE A 106 -8.74 -10.12 8.36
N ASN A 107 -9.96 -9.64 8.65
CA ASN A 107 -10.81 -10.26 9.68
C ASN A 107 -11.27 -11.68 9.27
N VAL A 108 -11.51 -11.95 7.99
CA VAL A 108 -11.79 -13.31 7.49
C VAL A 108 -10.60 -14.23 7.78
N MET A 109 -9.36 -13.80 7.55
CA MET A 109 -8.15 -14.59 7.83
C MET A 109 -7.98 -14.89 9.33
N TRP A 110 -8.52 -14.04 10.22
CA TRP A 110 -8.62 -14.34 11.66
C TRP A 110 -9.80 -15.24 12.00
N ARG A 111 -10.61 -15.65 10.99
CA ARG A 111 -11.83 -16.49 11.17
C ARG A 111 -12.76 -15.92 12.25
N ARG A 112 -12.91 -14.60 12.29
CA ARG A 112 -13.82 -13.90 13.18
C ARG A 112 -15.00 -13.36 12.39
N VAL A 113 -16.20 -13.78 12.78
CA VAL A 113 -17.45 -13.24 12.21
C VAL A 113 -17.53 -11.74 12.54
N ASP A 114 -17.84 -10.96 11.53
CA ASP A 114 -17.84 -9.51 11.62
C ASP A 114 -19.04 -8.99 12.44
N GLN A 115 -18.79 -8.64 13.69
CA GLN A 115 -19.75 -7.99 14.60
C GLN A 115 -19.25 -6.61 15.09
N LEU A 116 -18.41 -5.93 14.29
CA LEU A 116 -18.07 -4.54 14.62
C LEU A 116 -19.33 -3.67 14.53
N SER A 117 -19.57 -2.86 15.56
CA SER A 117 -20.53 -1.77 15.43
C SER A 117 -20.14 -0.87 14.25
N PHE A 118 -21.13 -0.35 13.58
CA PHE A 118 -20.93 0.54 12.41
C PHE A 118 -19.93 1.67 12.72
N ALA A 119 -20.07 2.30 13.89
CA ALA A 119 -19.21 3.40 14.34
C ALA A 119 -17.73 2.99 14.45
N ARG A 120 -17.46 1.83 15.05
CA ARG A 120 -16.08 1.33 15.23
C ARG A 120 -15.44 0.97 13.87
N ARG A 121 -16.22 0.41 12.95
CA ARG A 121 -15.74 0.11 11.58
C ARG A 121 -15.39 1.40 10.84
N GLN A 122 -16.22 2.43 10.97
CA GLN A 122 -15.98 3.73 10.34
C GLN A 122 -14.76 4.43 10.95
N LEU A 123 -14.62 4.40 12.28
CA LEU A 123 -13.46 4.96 12.96
C LEU A 123 -12.15 4.27 12.51
N LEU A 124 -12.14 2.93 12.44
CA LEU A 124 -10.97 2.18 11.99
C LEU A 124 -10.58 2.53 10.54
N ARG A 125 -11.58 2.65 9.64
CA ARG A 125 -11.33 3.11 8.27
C ARG A 125 -10.71 4.49 8.24
N ALA A 126 -11.30 5.44 8.96
CA ALA A 126 -10.82 6.81 9.03
C ALA A 126 -9.39 6.88 9.59
N THR A 127 -9.09 6.11 10.64
CA THR A 127 -7.74 6.03 11.23
C THR A 127 -6.73 5.49 10.23
N LEU A 128 -7.05 4.41 9.51
CA LEU A 128 -6.14 3.83 8.51
C LEU A 128 -5.95 4.76 7.31
N MET A 129 -7.02 5.43 6.87
CA MET A 129 -6.92 6.45 5.80
C MET A 129 -6.04 7.63 6.24
N ALA A 130 -6.24 8.15 7.44
CA ALA A 130 -5.43 9.23 8.00
C ALA A 130 -3.96 8.81 8.18
N ALA A 131 -3.71 7.60 8.66
CA ALA A 131 -2.36 7.05 8.77
C ALA A 131 -1.68 6.90 7.41
N ALA A 132 -2.38 6.37 6.40
CA ALA A 132 -1.85 6.25 5.05
C ALA A 132 -1.56 7.62 4.41
N ALA A 133 -2.49 8.58 4.55
CA ALA A 133 -2.29 9.95 4.09
C ALA A 133 -1.10 10.61 4.81
N GLY A 134 -0.99 10.44 6.13
CA GLY A 134 0.13 10.94 6.92
C GLY A 134 1.48 10.34 6.49
N LEU A 135 1.53 9.04 6.21
CA LEU A 135 2.73 8.37 5.69
C LEU A 135 3.13 8.89 4.31
N LEU A 136 2.15 9.15 3.43
CA LEU A 136 2.40 9.75 2.11
C LEU A 136 2.95 11.18 2.24
N VAL A 137 2.32 12.02 3.03
CA VAL A 137 2.77 13.40 3.27
C VAL A 137 4.16 13.39 3.91
N ALA A 138 4.42 12.50 4.87
CA ALA A 138 5.73 12.34 5.47
C ALA A 138 6.78 11.90 4.44
N SER A 139 6.46 10.96 3.57
CA SER A 139 7.37 10.52 2.49
C SER A 139 7.74 11.67 1.56
N VAL A 140 6.72 12.39 1.07
CA VAL A 140 6.93 13.56 0.20
C VAL A 140 7.71 14.68 0.92
N GLY A 141 7.32 14.99 2.15
CA GLY A 141 7.93 16.05 2.96
C GLY A 141 9.39 15.76 3.32
N LEU A 142 9.71 14.51 3.68
CA LEU A 142 11.08 14.09 4.00
C LEU A 142 12.01 14.19 2.79
N GLU A 143 11.58 13.77 1.61
CA GLU A 143 12.41 13.86 0.41
C GLU A 143 12.51 15.31 -0.11
N ALA A 144 11.42 16.05 -0.13
CA ALA A 144 11.45 17.47 -0.51
C ALA A 144 12.31 18.31 0.45
N GLY A 145 12.25 17.99 1.76
CA GLY A 145 13.04 18.63 2.81
C GLY A 145 14.46 18.07 2.98
N ALA A 146 14.83 17.00 2.27
CA ALA A 146 16.10 16.29 2.49
C ALA A 146 17.33 17.23 2.50
N GLY A 147 17.40 18.14 1.56
CA GLY A 147 18.51 19.11 1.49
C GLY A 147 18.52 20.14 2.63
N ALA A 148 17.36 20.52 3.16
CA ALA A 148 17.25 21.40 4.32
C ALA A 148 17.61 20.65 5.61
N ILE A 149 17.10 19.43 5.75
CA ILE A 149 17.40 18.54 6.87
C ILE A 149 18.90 18.23 6.92
N ALA A 150 19.51 17.83 5.79
CA ALA A 150 20.93 17.54 5.73
C ALA A 150 21.78 18.76 6.14
N ARG A 151 21.40 19.97 5.73
CA ARG A 151 22.09 21.22 6.15
C ARG A 151 21.94 21.50 7.64
N ALA A 152 20.76 21.28 8.21
CA ALA A 152 20.51 21.46 9.64
C ALA A 152 21.35 20.52 10.51
N PHE A 153 21.68 19.33 10.00
CA PHE A 153 22.56 18.34 10.65
C PHE A 153 24.03 18.44 10.18
N GLY A 154 24.51 19.63 9.84
CA GLY A 154 25.91 19.88 9.52
C GLY A 154 26.35 19.47 8.12
N GLY A 155 25.40 19.31 7.17
CA GLY A 155 25.71 18.96 5.78
C GLY A 155 26.21 17.52 5.60
N SER A 156 25.89 16.62 6.54
CA SER A 156 26.36 15.24 6.53
C SER A 156 25.91 14.52 5.25
N ARG A 157 26.89 14.09 4.46
CA ARG A 157 26.67 13.33 3.22
C ARG A 157 25.92 12.02 3.47
N SER A 158 26.10 11.43 4.65
CA SER A 158 25.42 10.20 5.08
C SER A 158 23.91 10.41 5.28
N ILE A 159 23.52 11.55 5.85
CA ILE A 159 22.09 11.89 6.07
C ILE A 159 21.41 12.19 4.73
N ASP A 160 22.05 12.95 3.85
CA ASP A 160 21.51 13.23 2.52
C ASP A 160 21.34 11.95 1.70
N TRP A 161 22.34 11.05 1.73
CA TRP A 161 22.23 9.72 1.10
C TRP A 161 21.09 8.89 1.67
N LEU A 162 20.94 8.85 3.00
CA LEU A 162 19.88 8.10 3.67
C LEU A 162 18.48 8.60 3.27
N LEU A 163 18.28 9.92 3.28
CA LEU A 163 16.99 10.53 2.95
C LEU A 163 16.62 10.35 1.47
N ARG A 164 17.61 10.38 0.56
CA ARG A 164 17.40 10.13 -0.88
C ARG A 164 17.41 8.65 -1.25
N SER A 165 17.78 7.76 -0.32
CA SER A 165 17.78 6.33 -0.55
C SER A 165 16.36 5.76 -0.56
N GLN A 166 16.20 4.56 -1.12
CA GLN A 166 14.93 3.82 -1.05
C GLN A 166 14.60 3.31 0.36
N LEU A 167 15.46 3.52 1.34
CA LEU A 167 15.28 3.00 2.71
C LEU A 167 14.11 3.69 3.42
N VAL A 168 13.96 5.01 3.26
CA VAL A 168 12.85 5.77 3.90
C VAL A 168 11.49 5.30 3.41
N PRO A 169 11.19 5.26 2.09
CA PRO A 169 9.93 4.73 1.59
C PRO A 169 9.65 3.27 2.01
N VAL A 170 10.69 2.43 2.02
CA VAL A 170 10.57 1.02 2.45
C VAL A 170 10.27 0.94 3.94
N ALA A 171 10.92 1.75 4.77
CA ALA A 171 10.65 1.81 6.21
C ALA A 171 9.23 2.30 6.50
N LEU A 172 8.73 3.29 5.76
CA LEU A 172 7.36 3.79 5.88
C LEU A 172 6.33 2.73 5.46
N LEU A 173 6.59 2.00 4.35
CA LEU A 173 5.75 0.87 3.94
C LEU A 173 5.72 -0.21 5.03
N PHE A 174 6.88 -0.59 5.56
CA PHE A 174 6.98 -1.56 6.65
C PHE A 174 6.20 -1.11 7.89
N ALA A 175 6.37 0.15 8.33
CA ALA A 175 5.66 0.71 9.47
C ALA A 175 4.14 0.73 9.25
N GLY A 176 3.67 1.10 8.06
CA GLY A 176 2.27 1.08 7.68
C GLY A 176 1.67 -0.33 7.71
N LEU A 177 2.42 -1.33 7.23
CA LEU A 177 2.00 -2.74 7.30
C LEU A 177 1.99 -3.27 8.74
N VAL A 178 2.98 -2.93 9.57
CA VAL A 178 2.98 -3.27 11.00
C VAL A 178 1.75 -2.69 11.69
N ALA A 179 1.46 -1.41 11.46
CA ALA A 179 0.28 -0.75 12.02
C ALA A 179 -1.01 -1.43 11.55
N THR A 180 -1.13 -1.73 10.27
CA THR A 180 -2.29 -2.42 9.69
C THR A 180 -2.50 -3.80 10.32
N TYR A 181 -1.46 -4.63 10.39
CA TYR A 181 -1.55 -5.97 10.94
C TYR A 181 -1.75 -6.00 12.46
N LYS A 182 -1.43 -4.93 13.16
CA LYS A 182 -1.67 -4.80 14.60
C LYS A 182 -3.04 -4.22 14.93
N LEU A 183 -3.50 -3.21 14.16
CA LEU A 183 -4.71 -2.44 14.48
C LEU A 183 -5.99 -3.04 13.90
N VAL A 184 -5.89 -3.67 12.72
CA VAL A 184 -7.06 -4.21 12.01
C VAL A 184 -7.64 -5.45 12.68
N PRO A 185 -6.85 -6.46 13.11
CA PRO A 185 -7.39 -7.63 13.77
C PRO A 185 -8.06 -7.28 15.11
N ARG A 186 -9.13 -7.97 15.43
CA ARG A 186 -9.90 -7.77 16.69
C ARG A 186 -9.26 -8.39 17.91
N THR A 187 -8.13 -9.04 17.75
CA THR A 187 -7.37 -9.67 18.82
C THR A 187 -6.13 -8.84 19.11
N SER A 188 -5.64 -8.92 20.36
CA SER A 188 -4.36 -8.30 20.72
C SER A 188 -3.22 -9.04 20.02
N VAL A 189 -2.91 -8.63 18.80
CA VAL A 189 -1.79 -9.19 18.03
C VAL A 189 -0.47 -8.69 18.62
N ARG A 190 0.49 -9.59 18.80
CA ARG A 190 1.84 -9.22 19.26
C ARG A 190 2.56 -8.42 18.19
N ILE A 191 3.27 -7.37 18.60
CA ILE A 191 4.04 -6.52 17.70
C ILE A 191 5.11 -7.33 16.93
N SER A 192 5.71 -8.35 17.56
CA SER A 192 6.67 -9.23 16.92
C SER A 192 6.07 -10.06 15.77
N SER A 193 4.86 -10.57 15.94
CA SER A 193 4.15 -11.31 14.87
C SER A 193 3.80 -10.36 13.71
N SER A 194 3.28 -9.16 14.04
CA SER A 194 2.98 -8.12 13.05
C SER A 194 4.23 -7.69 12.29
N ALA A 195 5.36 -7.51 12.99
CA ALA A 195 6.63 -7.14 12.37
C ALA A 195 7.16 -8.23 11.42
N ILE A 196 7.06 -9.51 11.78
CA ILE A 196 7.46 -10.62 10.90
C ILE A 196 6.62 -10.65 9.63
N GLY A 197 5.28 -10.54 9.76
CA GLY A 197 4.40 -10.52 8.61
C GLY A 197 4.61 -9.28 7.73
N ALA A 198 4.82 -8.11 8.35
CA ALA A 198 5.12 -6.88 7.63
C ALA A 198 6.47 -6.95 6.90
N ALA A 199 7.50 -7.54 7.52
CA ALA A 199 8.79 -7.76 6.88
C ALA A 199 8.66 -8.69 5.67
N ALA A 200 7.95 -9.81 5.83
CA ALA A 200 7.69 -10.74 4.73
C ALA A 200 6.93 -10.06 3.57
N ALA A 201 5.89 -9.27 3.87
CA ALA A 201 5.13 -8.54 2.87
C ALA A 201 5.97 -7.45 2.19
N THR A 202 6.74 -6.66 2.95
CA THR A 202 7.64 -5.63 2.40
C THR A 202 8.68 -6.22 1.46
N LEU A 203 9.35 -7.30 1.89
CA LEU A 203 10.32 -8.02 1.05
C LEU A 203 9.65 -8.64 -0.18
N GLY A 204 8.46 -9.22 -0.02
CA GLY A 204 7.67 -9.77 -1.11
C GLY A 204 7.29 -8.71 -2.15
N ILE A 205 6.84 -7.53 -1.72
CA ILE A 205 6.52 -6.41 -2.62
C ILE A 205 7.79 -5.94 -3.36
N ARG A 206 8.95 -5.85 -2.67
CA ARG A 206 10.21 -5.46 -3.31
C ARG A 206 10.68 -6.49 -4.33
N ALA A 207 10.62 -7.77 -3.99
CA ALA A 207 10.95 -8.86 -4.92
C ALA A 207 10.00 -8.87 -6.12
N ALA A 208 8.68 -8.76 -5.88
CA ALA A 208 7.68 -8.68 -6.94
C ALA A 208 7.91 -7.49 -7.87
N HIS A 209 8.29 -6.32 -7.32
CA HIS A 209 8.62 -5.14 -8.11
C HIS A 209 9.79 -5.41 -9.07
N LEU A 210 10.87 -6.02 -8.58
CA LEU A 210 12.02 -6.35 -9.41
C LEU A 210 11.63 -7.33 -10.52
N VAL A 211 10.94 -8.41 -10.19
CA VAL A 211 10.49 -9.42 -11.15
C VAL A 211 9.55 -8.81 -12.18
N PHE A 212 8.58 -8.03 -11.73
CA PHE A 212 7.58 -7.43 -12.62
C PHE A 212 8.17 -6.35 -13.52
N ALA A 213 9.11 -5.55 -13.02
CA ALA A 213 9.83 -4.55 -13.82
C ALA A 213 10.69 -5.21 -14.91
N THR A 214 11.41 -6.29 -14.58
CA THR A 214 12.19 -7.04 -15.57
C THR A 214 11.29 -7.72 -16.61
N TYR A 215 10.13 -8.25 -16.19
CA TYR A 215 9.13 -8.81 -17.10
C TYR A 215 8.63 -7.76 -18.10
N LEU A 216 8.26 -6.57 -17.65
CA LEU A 216 7.79 -5.49 -18.53
C LEU A 216 8.87 -5.01 -19.51
N GLN A 217 10.14 -4.96 -19.08
CA GLN A 217 11.26 -4.60 -19.96
C GLN A 217 11.49 -5.66 -21.05
N ALA A 218 11.38 -6.94 -20.71
CA ALA A 218 11.56 -8.04 -21.65
C ALA A 218 10.42 -8.11 -22.70
N PHE A 219 9.22 -7.69 -22.34
CA PHE A 219 8.03 -7.72 -23.18
C PHE A 219 7.61 -6.32 -23.68
N GLY A 220 8.55 -5.40 -23.88
CA GLY A 220 8.34 -3.98 -24.24
C GLY A 220 7.48 -3.71 -25.49
N GLY A 221 7.15 -4.72 -26.30
CA GLY A 221 6.21 -4.63 -27.41
C GLY A 221 4.73 -4.54 -27.03
N PHE A 222 4.38 -4.75 -25.75
CA PHE A 222 2.98 -4.70 -25.29
C PHE A 222 2.34 -3.32 -25.49
N ASN A 223 3.13 -2.28 -25.32
CA ASN A 223 2.66 -0.89 -25.41
C ASN A 223 2.32 -0.49 -26.85
N THR A 224 3.05 -1.04 -27.83
CA THR A 224 2.81 -0.80 -29.27
C THR A 224 1.52 -1.47 -29.76
N ALA A 225 1.16 -2.62 -29.19
CA ALA A 225 -0.02 -3.38 -29.62
C ALA A 225 -1.31 -2.93 -28.93
N TYR A 226 -1.26 -2.55 -27.67
CA TYR A 226 -2.43 -2.29 -26.82
C TYR A 226 -2.54 -0.84 -26.32
N GLY A 227 -1.55 0.02 -26.56
CA GLY A 227 -1.58 1.44 -26.18
C GLY A 227 -1.98 1.69 -24.72
N ALA A 228 -2.94 2.58 -24.50
CA ALA A 228 -3.40 2.93 -23.14
C ALA A 228 -3.98 1.73 -22.36
N LEU A 229 -4.54 0.72 -23.04
CA LEU A 229 -5.08 -0.48 -22.39
C LEU A 229 -3.97 -1.32 -21.74
N ALA A 230 -2.77 -1.34 -22.32
CA ALA A 230 -1.63 -2.04 -21.76
C ALA A 230 -1.29 -1.50 -20.36
N SER A 231 -1.27 -0.18 -20.21
CA SER A 231 -0.95 0.50 -18.95
C SER A 231 -2.00 0.22 -17.87
N VAL A 232 -3.27 0.18 -18.24
CA VAL A 232 -4.37 -0.19 -17.33
C VAL A 232 -4.20 -1.63 -16.85
N ALA A 233 -3.91 -2.56 -17.77
CA ALA A 233 -3.69 -3.96 -17.44
C ALA A 233 -2.48 -4.16 -16.52
N VAL A 234 -1.37 -3.45 -16.78
CA VAL A 234 -0.15 -3.45 -15.95
C VAL A 234 -0.47 -2.97 -14.53
N LEU A 235 -1.14 -1.84 -14.38
CA LEU A 235 -1.50 -1.28 -13.07
C LEU A 235 -2.47 -2.19 -12.31
N LEU A 236 -3.45 -2.77 -12.99
CA LEU A 236 -4.40 -3.69 -12.38
C LEU A 236 -3.70 -4.97 -11.89
N THR A 237 -2.83 -5.55 -12.74
CA THR A 237 -2.04 -6.74 -12.39
C THR A 237 -1.11 -6.46 -11.22
N TRP A 238 -0.42 -5.32 -11.22
CA TRP A 238 0.44 -4.89 -10.12
C TRP A 238 -0.35 -4.74 -8.81
N SER A 239 -1.51 -4.07 -8.86
CA SER A 239 -2.38 -3.89 -7.69
C SER A 239 -2.86 -5.23 -7.13
N LEU A 240 -3.15 -6.20 -7.99
CA LEU A 240 -3.50 -7.56 -7.59
C LEU A 240 -2.34 -8.27 -6.90
N ILE A 241 -1.13 -8.21 -7.48
CA ILE A 241 0.09 -8.81 -6.91
C ILE A 241 0.37 -8.24 -5.51
N VAL A 242 0.34 -6.91 -5.36
CA VAL A 242 0.54 -6.25 -4.07
C VAL A 242 -0.51 -6.70 -3.05
N SER A 243 -1.77 -6.78 -3.46
CA SER A 243 -2.87 -7.22 -2.58
C SER A 243 -2.70 -8.66 -2.12
N ILE A 244 -2.30 -9.58 -3.01
CA ILE A 244 -1.99 -10.97 -2.66
C ILE A 244 -0.86 -11.02 -1.60
N ILE A 245 0.22 -10.28 -1.82
CA ILE A 245 1.38 -10.27 -0.90
C ILE A 245 0.99 -9.70 0.47
N VAL A 246 0.24 -8.60 0.49
CA VAL A 246 -0.24 -7.99 1.74
C VAL A 246 -1.13 -8.96 2.51
N LEU A 247 -2.07 -9.63 1.84
CA LEU A 247 -2.96 -10.59 2.50
C LEU A 247 -2.23 -11.88 2.92
N LEU A 248 -1.25 -12.37 2.16
CA LEU A 248 -0.39 -13.47 2.61
C LEU A 248 0.43 -13.09 3.85
N GLY A 249 0.91 -11.84 3.93
CA GLY A 249 1.55 -11.31 5.14
C GLY A 249 0.60 -11.30 6.33
N ALA A 250 -0.66 -10.91 6.14
CA ALA A 250 -1.70 -10.94 7.17
C ALA A 250 -1.99 -12.37 7.64
N GLU A 251 -2.10 -13.34 6.72
CA GLU A 251 -2.29 -14.75 7.04
C GLU A 251 -1.09 -15.32 7.83
N LEU A 252 0.13 -14.92 7.45
CA LEU A 252 1.33 -15.29 8.18
C LEU A 252 1.25 -14.82 9.64
N VAL A 253 0.85 -13.56 9.88
CA VAL A 253 0.64 -13.03 11.23
C VAL A 253 -0.40 -13.84 11.98
N ALA A 254 -1.54 -14.15 11.35
CA ALA A 254 -2.61 -14.95 11.95
C ALA A 254 -2.13 -16.36 12.35
N VAL A 255 -1.31 -16.99 11.51
CA VAL A 255 -0.73 -18.32 11.80
C VAL A 255 0.27 -18.26 12.95
N LEU A 256 1.11 -17.22 13.01
CA LEU A 256 2.12 -17.04 14.05
C LEU A 256 1.49 -16.73 15.42
N ASP A 257 0.46 -15.90 15.41
CA ASP A 257 -0.22 -15.48 16.65
C ASP A 257 -1.02 -16.64 17.27
N ARG A 258 -1.75 -17.42 16.45
CA ARG A 258 -2.53 -18.58 16.92
C ARG A 258 -1.69 -19.72 17.49
N ARG A 259 -0.45 -19.91 17.06
CA ARG A 259 0.43 -20.97 17.60
C ARG A 259 0.77 -20.79 19.07
N ARG A 260 0.56 -19.58 19.62
CA ARG A 260 0.95 -19.23 20.99
C ARG A 260 -0.22 -19.08 21.96
N ILE A 261 -1.46 -19.27 21.48
CA ILE A 261 -2.61 -19.40 22.38
C ILE A 261 -2.70 -20.90 22.72
N PRO A 262 -2.35 -21.34 23.93
CA PRO A 262 -2.59 -22.73 24.35
C PRO A 262 -4.08 -22.97 24.19
N ASN A 263 -4.42 -24.17 23.70
CA ASN A 263 -5.78 -24.66 23.59
C ASN A 263 -6.47 -24.56 24.96
N ARG A 264 -7.14 -23.43 25.24
CA ARG A 264 -7.99 -23.30 26.42
C ARG A 264 -9.28 -24.01 26.11
N GLY A 265 -9.32 -25.26 26.57
CA GLY A 265 -10.55 -25.96 26.86
C GLY A 265 -11.33 -26.40 25.61
N GLN A 266 -11.14 -27.65 25.20
CA GLN A 266 -12.26 -28.45 24.77
C GLN A 266 -13.35 -28.28 25.83
N TRP A 267 -14.42 -27.60 25.50
CA TRP A 267 -15.65 -27.69 26.28
C TRP A 267 -16.19 -29.11 26.10
N THR A 268 -15.84 -29.97 27.04
CA THR A 268 -16.60 -31.19 27.31
C THR A 268 -17.89 -30.70 27.96
N GLY A 269 -19.01 -30.95 27.29
CA GLY A 269 -20.36 -30.71 27.78
C GLY A 269 -21.33 -30.87 26.63
#